data_e538b4582e8e172a6d0c7eaecfe2f15b
#
_entry.id   e538b4582e8e172a6d0c7eaecfe2f15b
#
_cell.length_a   1.000
_cell.length_b   1.000
_cell.length_c   1.000
_cell.angle_alpha   90.00
_cell.angle_beta   90.00
_cell.angle_gamma   90.00
#
_symmetry.space_group_name_H-M   'P 1'
#
loop_
_entity.id
_entity.type
_entity.pdbx_description
1 polymer ?
#
loop_
_entity_poly.entity_id
_entity_poly.type
_entity_poly.pdbx_seq_one_letter_code
_entity_poly.pdbx_strand_id
1 'polypeptide(L)'
;RVTVGANAVILDSDCHSLNYLDRGTENDMRNCKCKPIIIEDDVLIGTGSYILKGVHIGARSIIGAGSIVTSDIPADSIAAGNPARVIRKINQ
;
A
#
# COMPACT_ATOMS: atom_id res chain seq x y z
N ARG A 1 3.24 -15.17 7.33
CA ARG A 1 1.88 -15.28 6.80
C ARG A 1 1.20 -13.92 6.84
N VAL A 2 0.40 -13.62 5.82
CA VAL A 2 -0.34 -12.36 5.70
C VAL A 2 -1.79 -12.68 5.42
N THR A 3 -2.70 -11.96 6.08
CA THR A 3 -4.14 -12.10 5.83
C THR A 3 -4.61 -10.89 5.05
N VAL A 4 -5.21 -11.14 3.88
CA VAL A 4 -5.65 -10.08 2.98
C VAL A 4 -7.17 -10.14 2.83
N GLY A 5 -7.82 -9.04 3.14
CA GLY A 5 -9.27 -8.92 3.02
C GLY A 5 -9.74 -8.86 1.56
N ALA A 6 -11.04 -9.06 1.36
CA ALA A 6 -11.64 -9.03 0.04
C ALA A 6 -11.42 -7.68 -0.66
N ASN A 7 -11.20 -7.73 -1.97
CA ASN A 7 -11.05 -6.54 -2.81
C ASN A 7 -9.87 -5.62 -2.41
N ALA A 8 -8.91 -6.14 -1.64
CA ALA A 8 -7.68 -5.41 -1.40
C ALA A 8 -6.85 -5.39 -2.69
N VAL A 9 -6.16 -4.28 -2.92
CA VAL A 9 -5.35 -4.06 -4.11
C VAL A 9 -3.94 -3.70 -3.69
N ILE A 10 -2.95 -4.40 -4.23
CA ILE A 10 -1.54 -4.18 -3.95
C ILE A 10 -0.88 -3.82 -5.27
N LEU A 11 -0.45 -2.56 -5.39
CA LEU A 11 0.07 -1.99 -6.63
C LEU A 11 1.49 -1.50 -6.42
N ASP A 12 2.45 -2.17 -7.03
CA ASP A 12 3.87 -1.78 -6.96
C ASP A 12 4.28 -0.83 -8.09
N SER A 13 3.32 -0.30 -8.82
CA SER A 13 3.53 0.56 -9.98
C SER A 13 2.46 1.64 -10.04
N ASP A 14 2.81 2.80 -10.58
CA ASP A 14 1.84 3.84 -10.91
C ASP A 14 0.97 3.47 -12.11
N CYS A 15 1.29 2.39 -12.81
CA CYS A 15 0.64 1.88 -14.03
C CYS A 15 0.85 2.77 -15.25
N HIS A 16 1.05 4.05 -15.07
CA HIS A 16 1.27 5.02 -16.14
C HIS A 16 2.36 6.02 -15.76
N SER A 17 2.91 6.70 -16.76
CA SER A 17 3.82 7.80 -16.52
C SER A 17 3.09 8.97 -15.85
N LEU A 18 3.76 9.65 -14.93
CA LEU A 18 3.23 10.88 -14.34
C LEU A 18 3.32 12.06 -15.31
N ASN A 19 4.12 11.95 -16.37
CA ASN A 19 4.17 12.94 -17.43
C ASN A 19 3.04 12.69 -18.42
N TYR A 20 2.10 13.62 -18.50
CA TYR A 20 0.93 13.47 -19.35
C TYR A 20 1.29 13.32 -20.84
N LEU A 21 2.45 13.83 -21.26
CA LEU A 21 2.90 13.72 -22.66
C LEU A 21 3.27 12.27 -23.03
N ASP A 22 3.63 11.44 -22.06
CA ASP A 22 3.94 10.03 -22.30
C ASP A 22 2.70 9.17 -22.46
N ARG A 23 1.61 9.54 -21.78
CA ARG A 23 0.41 8.71 -21.72
C ARG A 23 -0.22 8.57 -23.10
N GLY A 24 -0.58 7.33 -23.46
CA GLY A 24 -1.07 7.01 -24.78
C GLY A 24 0.02 6.81 -25.84
N THR A 25 1.30 6.85 -25.43
CA THR A 25 2.45 6.61 -26.29
C THR A 25 3.25 5.42 -25.79
N GLU A 26 4.23 4.96 -26.57
CA GLU A 26 5.13 3.87 -26.16
C GLU A 26 6.00 4.24 -24.94
N ASN A 27 6.16 5.52 -24.64
CA ASN A 27 6.94 5.99 -23.49
C ASN A 27 6.19 5.85 -22.16
N ASP A 28 4.90 5.62 -22.19
CA ASP A 28 4.08 5.52 -20.99
C ASP A 28 4.59 4.41 -20.06
N MET A 29 4.74 3.19 -20.58
CA MET A 29 5.26 2.07 -19.79
C MET A 29 6.72 2.27 -19.37
N ARG A 30 7.53 2.86 -20.24
CA ARG A 30 8.95 3.10 -19.94
C ARG A 30 9.14 4.04 -18.76
N ASN A 31 8.28 5.03 -18.63
CA ASN A 31 8.43 6.10 -17.65
C ASN A 31 7.48 5.96 -16.46
N CYS A 32 6.71 4.88 -16.37
CA CYS A 32 5.92 4.63 -15.16
C CYS A 32 6.85 4.23 -14.02
N LYS A 33 6.54 4.71 -12.82
CA LYS A 33 7.35 4.43 -11.63
C LYS A 33 6.91 3.14 -10.99
N CYS A 34 7.89 2.30 -10.66
CA CYS A 34 7.67 1.05 -9.92
C CYS A 34 8.56 1.06 -8.69
N LYS A 35 8.07 0.51 -7.60
CA LYS A 35 8.86 0.31 -6.39
C LYS A 35 8.28 -0.86 -5.60
N PRO A 36 9.12 -1.82 -5.15
CA PRO A 36 8.60 -3.01 -4.46
C PRO A 36 7.86 -2.65 -3.19
N ILE A 37 6.85 -3.46 -2.90
CA ILE A 37 6.09 -3.41 -1.67
C ILE A 37 6.58 -4.55 -0.78
N ILE A 38 6.80 -4.27 0.50
CA ILE A 38 7.19 -5.27 1.48
C ILE A 38 6.12 -5.33 2.56
N ILE A 39 5.55 -6.51 2.74
CA ILE A 39 4.57 -6.76 3.79
C ILE A 39 5.14 -7.87 4.68
N GLU A 40 5.45 -7.54 5.91
CA GLU A 40 6.07 -8.49 6.82
C GLU A 40 5.03 -9.47 7.40
N ASP A 41 5.49 -10.39 8.25
CA ASP A 41 4.66 -11.47 8.74
C ASP A 41 3.52 -10.98 9.63
N ASP A 42 2.42 -11.72 9.59
CA ASP A 42 1.25 -11.53 10.46
C ASP A 42 0.55 -10.17 10.30
N VAL A 43 0.72 -9.54 9.14
CA VAL A 43 -0.03 -8.33 8.79
C VAL A 43 -1.46 -8.71 8.38
N LEU A 44 -2.41 -7.91 8.81
CA LEU A 44 -3.80 -7.98 8.36
C LEU A 44 -4.13 -6.76 7.51
N ILE A 45 -4.52 -7.00 6.27
CA ILE A 45 -4.95 -5.95 5.36
C ILE A 45 -6.47 -6.00 5.22
N GLY A 46 -7.13 -4.94 5.66
CA GLY A 46 -8.59 -4.87 5.66
C GLY A 46 -9.19 -4.83 4.28
N THR A 47 -10.44 -5.27 4.18
CA THR A 47 -11.22 -5.28 2.95
C THR A 47 -11.17 -3.93 2.23
N GLY A 48 -10.97 -3.96 0.91
CA GLY A 48 -11.02 -2.77 0.07
C GLY A 48 -9.87 -1.79 0.25
N SER A 49 -8.79 -2.21 0.92
CA SER A 49 -7.62 -1.35 1.10
C SER A 49 -6.73 -1.36 -0.13
N TYR A 50 -6.01 -0.26 -0.35
CA TYR A 50 -5.00 -0.13 -1.40
C TYR A 50 -3.64 0.06 -0.75
N ILE A 51 -2.67 -0.77 -1.17
CA ILE A 51 -1.27 -0.64 -0.77
C ILE A 51 -0.50 -0.19 -2.00
N LEU A 52 0.14 0.97 -1.93
CA LEU A 52 0.76 1.59 -3.10
C LEU A 52 2.27 1.35 -3.13
N LYS A 53 2.88 1.62 -4.28
CA LYS A 53 4.28 1.31 -4.54
C LYS A 53 5.21 1.81 -3.44
N GLY A 54 6.22 1.02 -3.13
CA GLY A 54 7.28 1.37 -2.20
C GLY A 54 6.94 1.30 -0.73
N VAL A 55 5.70 0.94 -0.38
CA VAL A 55 5.27 0.85 1.02
C VAL A 55 5.87 -0.39 1.68
N HIS A 56 6.33 -0.21 2.91
CA HIS A 56 6.79 -1.28 3.78
C HIS A 56 5.87 -1.33 5.00
N ILE A 57 5.16 -2.44 5.18
CA ILE A 57 4.28 -2.64 6.33
C ILE A 57 4.98 -3.58 7.29
N GLY A 58 5.26 -3.09 8.49
CA GLY A 58 5.95 -3.85 9.54
C GLY A 58 5.09 -4.96 10.12
N ALA A 59 5.75 -5.96 10.70
CA ALA A 59 5.12 -7.19 11.17
C ALA A 59 3.97 -6.93 12.15
N ARG A 60 2.96 -7.77 12.09
CA ARG A 60 1.80 -7.81 13.00
C ARG A 60 0.90 -6.58 12.92
N SER A 61 1.15 -5.67 11.98
CA SER A 61 0.33 -4.47 11.83
C SER A 61 -1.04 -4.78 11.23
N ILE A 62 -1.99 -3.91 11.47
CA ILE A 62 -3.35 -4.02 10.98
C ILE A 62 -3.67 -2.78 10.16
N ILE A 63 -4.12 -2.99 8.94
CA ILE A 63 -4.60 -1.93 8.06
C ILE A 63 -6.13 -1.99 8.05
N GLY A 64 -6.76 -0.93 8.50
CA GLY A 64 -8.22 -0.84 8.54
C GLY A 64 -8.84 -0.89 7.15
N ALA A 65 -10.07 -1.41 7.06
CA ALA A 65 -10.79 -1.54 5.80
C ALA A 65 -10.90 -0.21 5.06
N GLY A 66 -10.79 -0.25 3.73
CA GLY A 66 -10.93 0.93 2.89
C GLY A 66 -9.79 1.94 2.99
N SER A 67 -8.66 1.55 3.52
CA SER A 67 -7.51 2.45 3.67
C SER A 67 -6.71 2.56 2.39
N ILE A 68 -6.05 3.70 2.20
CA ILE A 68 -5.10 3.92 1.10
C ILE A 68 -3.73 4.14 1.73
N VAL A 69 -2.87 3.13 1.68
CA VAL A 69 -1.56 3.16 2.32
C VAL A 69 -0.53 3.69 1.33
N THR A 70 0.00 4.87 1.62
CA THR A 70 0.95 5.56 0.75
C THR A 70 2.33 5.72 1.36
N SER A 71 2.49 5.39 2.64
CA SER A 71 3.77 5.48 3.35
C SER A 71 3.93 4.29 4.29
N ASP A 72 5.15 4.09 4.76
CA ASP A 72 5.50 2.95 5.59
C ASP A 72 4.70 2.92 6.90
N ILE A 73 4.39 1.71 7.33
CA ILE A 73 3.68 1.47 8.59
C ILE A 73 4.63 0.69 9.50
N PRO A 74 4.96 1.21 10.69
CA PRO A 74 5.83 0.47 11.62
C PRO A 74 5.14 -0.77 12.17
N ALA A 75 5.93 -1.72 12.65
CA ALA A 75 5.42 -2.96 13.23
C ALA A 75 4.47 -2.70 14.39
N ASP A 76 3.57 -3.64 14.63
CA ASP A 76 2.65 -3.64 15.78
C ASP A 76 1.74 -2.40 15.82
N SER A 77 1.38 -1.89 14.67
CA SER A 77 0.58 -0.67 14.52
C SER A 77 -0.79 -0.96 13.93
N ILE A 78 -1.76 -0.15 14.30
CA ILE A 78 -3.05 -0.08 13.62
C ILE A 78 -3.07 1.23 12.84
N ALA A 79 -3.25 1.12 11.53
CA ALA A 79 -3.30 2.27 10.62
C ALA A 79 -4.58 2.24 9.81
N ALA A 80 -5.13 3.39 9.49
CA ALA A 80 -6.34 3.48 8.69
C ALA A 80 -6.48 4.87 8.06
N GLY A 81 -7.35 4.96 7.07
CA GLY A 81 -7.73 6.21 6.44
C GLY A 81 -7.16 6.39 5.03
N ASN A 82 -7.39 7.56 4.48
CA ASN A 82 -6.89 7.95 3.17
C ASN A 82 -6.33 9.38 3.22
N PRO A 83 -5.00 9.58 3.20
CA PRO A 83 -4.00 8.53 3.29
C PRO A 83 -3.99 7.88 4.67
N ALA A 84 -3.61 6.61 4.72
CA ALA A 84 -3.59 5.87 5.99
C ALA A 84 -2.56 6.47 6.94
N ARG A 85 -2.95 6.56 8.20
CA ARG A 85 -2.09 7.04 9.29
C ARG A 85 -2.16 6.07 10.45
N VAL A 86 -1.07 5.96 11.20
CA VAL A 86 -1.05 5.15 12.41
C VAL A 86 -2.02 5.76 13.42
N ILE A 87 -3.00 4.97 13.85
CA ILE A 87 -3.99 5.38 14.84
C ILE A 87 -3.45 5.13 16.25
N ARG A 88 -2.85 3.95 16.45
CA ARG A 88 -2.26 3.55 17.72
C ARG A 88 -1.41 2.30 17.54
N LYS A 89 -0.66 1.95 18.56
CA LYS A 89 0.00 0.65 18.64
C LYS A 89 -1.00 -0.41 19.12
N ILE A 90 -0.79 -1.65 18.68
CA ILE A 90 -1.71 -2.76 19.02
C ILE A 90 -1.84 -2.94 20.52
N ASN A 91 -0.76 -2.71 21.27
CA ASN A 91 -0.71 -2.94 22.72
C ASN A 91 -1.12 -1.72 23.56
N GLN A 92 -1.79 -0.77 22.96
CA GLN A 92 -2.26 0.43 23.67
C GLN A 92 -3.77 0.45 23.83
#